data_b357195f38923d0bbd941d5ad0aa2801
#
_entry.id   b357195f38923d0bbd941d5ad0aa2801
#
_cell.length_a   1.000
_cell.length_b   1.000
_cell.length_c   1.000
_cell.angle_alpha   90.00
_cell.angle_beta   90.00
_cell.angle_gamma   90.00
#
_symmetry.space_group_name_H-M   'P 1'
#
loop_
_entity.id
_entity.type
_entity.pdbx_description
1 polymer ?
#
loop_
_entity_poly.entity_id
_entity_poly.type
_entity_poly.pdbx_seq_one_letter_code
_entity_poly.pdbx_strand_id
1 'polypeptide(L)'
;MDILDTHAYDRRQRRYTLCTSTFGLLTPRGPSSAVLSWNGGQSVLGVVGGLVCSAVGDWCLVWPEHFLHGMGAFAAAHLLYSFTFISSNYSAYSASSSVCFRFLYLILFMIGGGFYIYIFPFLQTAPDSELLVPAVGIYVVLIAIMGALAIRSRHTATLLGSLSFMVSDLSLALQIFKATPPMEYGNALVMVTYYSAQLLIAVGDIKAVENKDDFSKWKRS
;
A
#
# COMPACT_ATOMS: atom_id res chain seq x y z
N MET A 1 9.53 30.12 -18.11
CA MET A 1 8.71 28.86 -18.14
C MET A 1 9.70 27.74 -18.42
N ASP A 2 10.20 27.13 -17.34
CA ASP A 2 11.47 26.42 -17.35
C ASP A 2 11.35 24.98 -17.88
N ILE A 3 12.38 24.56 -18.62
CA ILE A 3 12.55 23.21 -19.18
C ILE A 3 12.41 22.13 -18.08
N LEU A 4 12.69 22.48 -16.82
CA LEU A 4 12.52 21.63 -15.66
C LEU A 4 11.04 21.29 -15.36
N ASP A 5 10.12 22.20 -15.64
CA ASP A 5 8.68 21.96 -15.45
C ASP A 5 8.09 21.02 -16.50
N THR A 6 8.59 21.07 -17.73
CA THR A 6 8.14 20.20 -18.82
C THR A 6 8.55 18.74 -18.57
N HIS A 7 9.75 18.51 -18.02
CA HIS A 7 10.21 17.18 -17.64
C HIS A 7 9.51 16.61 -16.41
N ALA A 8 9.06 17.46 -15.50
CA ALA A 8 8.25 17.03 -14.35
C ALA A 8 6.83 16.66 -14.80
N TYR A 9 6.25 17.42 -15.75
CA TYR A 9 4.93 17.15 -16.31
C TYR A 9 4.92 15.83 -17.12
N ASP A 10 5.89 15.58 -18.00
CA ASP A 10 5.99 14.35 -18.80
C ASP A 10 6.19 13.11 -17.93
N ARG A 11 6.98 13.23 -16.86
CA ARG A 11 7.14 12.14 -15.87
C ARG A 11 5.87 11.85 -15.08
N ARG A 12 5.01 12.86 -14.84
CA ARG A 12 3.72 12.68 -14.18
C ARG A 12 2.72 11.96 -15.08
N GLN A 13 2.63 12.34 -16.35
CA GLN A 13 1.74 11.70 -17.33
C GLN A 13 2.03 10.20 -17.50
N ARG A 14 3.29 9.76 -17.44
CA ARG A 14 3.63 8.32 -17.49
C ARG A 14 3.10 7.51 -16.31
N ARG A 15 2.89 8.13 -15.14
CA ARG A 15 2.30 7.45 -13.97
C ARG A 15 0.87 6.97 -14.25
N TYR A 16 0.06 7.76 -14.95
CA TYR A 16 -1.33 7.39 -15.26
C TYR A 16 -1.44 6.23 -16.23
N THR A 17 -0.59 6.20 -17.25
CA THR A 17 -0.60 5.14 -18.24
C THR A 17 -0.25 3.78 -17.61
N LEU A 18 0.62 3.77 -16.62
CA LEU A 18 1.01 2.55 -15.91
C LEU A 18 -0.07 2.10 -14.92
N CYS A 19 -0.71 3.03 -14.19
CA CYS A 19 -1.78 2.70 -13.25
C CYS A 19 -2.99 2.07 -13.98
N THR A 20 -3.39 2.62 -15.12
CA THR A 20 -4.46 2.04 -15.96
C THR A 20 -4.09 0.69 -16.55
N SER A 21 -2.80 0.46 -16.85
CA SER A 21 -2.33 -0.85 -17.35
C SER A 21 -2.37 -1.92 -16.26
N THR A 22 -2.03 -1.57 -15.02
CA THR A 22 -2.10 -2.51 -13.89
C THR A 22 -3.56 -2.88 -13.58
N PHE A 23 -4.49 -1.93 -13.68
CA PHE A 23 -5.91 -2.18 -13.50
C PHE A 23 -6.47 -3.12 -14.60
N GLY A 24 -5.99 -2.99 -15.84
CA GLY A 24 -6.38 -3.87 -16.96
C GLY A 24 -5.88 -5.31 -16.83
N LEU A 25 -4.78 -5.55 -16.11
CA LEU A 25 -4.24 -6.89 -15.85
C LEU A 25 -4.99 -7.63 -14.74
N LEU A 26 -5.71 -6.92 -13.88
CA LEU A 26 -6.45 -7.47 -12.74
C LEU A 26 -7.91 -7.81 -13.06
N THR A 27 -8.40 -7.53 -14.28
CA THR A 27 -9.72 -8.01 -14.70
C THR A 27 -9.65 -9.51 -14.96
N PRO A 28 -10.34 -10.36 -14.18
CA PRO A 28 -10.31 -11.81 -14.38
C PRO A 28 -10.92 -12.16 -15.73
N ARG A 29 -10.10 -12.61 -16.67
CA ARG A 29 -10.56 -13.32 -17.87
C ARG A 29 -10.71 -14.80 -17.51
N GLY A 30 -11.89 -15.19 -17.03
CA GLY A 30 -12.17 -16.61 -16.83
C GLY A 30 -13.53 -16.85 -16.19
N PRO A 31 -14.26 -17.90 -16.59
CA PRO A 31 -15.58 -18.18 -16.08
C PRO A 31 -15.45 -18.90 -14.74
N SER A 32 -15.61 -18.21 -13.66
CA SER A 32 -15.88 -18.86 -12.38
C SER A 32 -16.88 -18.06 -11.56
N SER A 33 -18.14 -18.47 -11.70
CA SER A 33 -19.23 -18.18 -10.78
C SER A 33 -18.92 -18.56 -9.31
N ALA A 34 -17.77 -19.18 -9.04
CA ALA A 34 -17.25 -19.54 -7.73
C ALA A 34 -16.56 -18.39 -6.99
N VAL A 35 -16.12 -17.33 -7.68
CA VAL A 35 -15.42 -16.19 -7.06
C VAL A 35 -16.38 -15.27 -6.31
N LEU A 36 -17.67 -15.36 -6.56
CA LEU A 36 -18.73 -14.61 -5.88
C LEU A 36 -19.37 -15.37 -4.71
N SER A 37 -18.75 -16.38 -4.13
CA SER A 37 -19.21 -16.82 -2.82
C SER A 37 -18.95 -15.68 -1.83
N TRP A 38 -20.01 -15.25 -1.12
CA TRP A 38 -20.07 -14.07 -0.27
C TRP A 38 -18.84 -13.90 0.68
N ASN A 39 -18.19 -14.97 1.06
CA ASN A 39 -17.00 -14.96 1.92
C ASN A 39 -15.66 -14.74 1.18
N GLY A 40 -15.58 -15.00 -0.11
CA GLY A 40 -14.42 -14.67 -0.95
C GLY A 40 -14.50 -13.25 -1.51
N GLY A 41 -15.73 -12.74 -1.72
CA GLY A 41 -15.98 -11.42 -2.30
C GLY A 41 -15.51 -10.24 -1.44
N GLN A 42 -15.48 -10.38 -0.12
CA GLN A 42 -15.09 -9.28 0.77
C GLN A 42 -13.61 -8.91 0.64
N SER A 43 -12.71 -9.88 0.50
CA SER A 43 -11.28 -9.56 0.37
C SER A 43 -10.97 -8.98 -1.03
N VAL A 44 -11.58 -9.54 -2.07
CA VAL A 44 -11.44 -9.03 -3.44
C VAL A 44 -11.95 -7.58 -3.53
N LEU A 45 -13.10 -7.26 -2.92
CA LEU A 45 -13.63 -5.90 -2.87
C LEU A 45 -12.69 -4.96 -2.12
N GLY A 46 -12.06 -5.41 -1.03
CA GLY A 46 -11.07 -4.62 -0.31
C GLY A 46 -9.83 -4.33 -1.15
N VAL A 47 -9.31 -5.31 -1.89
CA VAL A 47 -8.17 -5.11 -2.80
C VAL A 47 -8.54 -4.18 -3.96
N VAL A 48 -9.67 -4.41 -4.62
CA VAL A 48 -10.13 -3.55 -5.72
C VAL A 48 -10.38 -2.12 -5.25
N GLY A 49 -11.04 -1.97 -4.10
CA GLY A 49 -11.24 -0.64 -3.48
C GLY A 49 -9.93 0.05 -3.13
N GLY A 50 -8.96 -0.69 -2.58
CA GLY A 50 -7.62 -0.17 -2.29
C GLY A 50 -6.88 0.30 -3.56
N LEU A 51 -6.97 -0.47 -4.65
CA LEU A 51 -6.40 -0.08 -5.94
C LEU A 51 -7.07 1.18 -6.52
N VAL A 52 -8.38 1.30 -6.42
CA VAL A 52 -9.12 2.50 -6.86
C VAL A 52 -8.71 3.72 -6.03
N CYS A 53 -8.67 3.59 -4.69
CA CYS A 53 -8.21 4.67 -3.82
C CYS A 53 -6.76 5.08 -4.12
N SER A 54 -5.88 4.10 -4.39
CA SER A 54 -4.49 4.37 -4.79
C SER A 54 -4.43 5.14 -6.11
N ALA A 55 -5.25 4.78 -7.11
CA ALA A 55 -5.33 5.51 -8.37
C ALA A 55 -5.83 6.94 -8.19
N VAL A 56 -6.79 7.17 -7.29
CA VAL A 56 -7.23 8.52 -6.92
C VAL A 56 -6.10 9.28 -6.23
N GLY A 57 -5.35 8.63 -5.34
CA GLY A 57 -4.17 9.20 -4.71
C GLY A 57 -3.12 9.65 -5.72
N ASP A 58 -2.79 8.78 -6.69
CA ASP A 58 -1.87 9.10 -7.79
C ASP A 58 -2.35 10.31 -8.60
N TRP A 59 -3.64 10.35 -8.90
CA TRP A 59 -4.26 11.49 -9.58
C TRP A 59 -4.08 12.79 -8.80
N CYS A 60 -4.38 12.79 -7.50
CA CYS A 60 -4.23 13.96 -6.65
C CYS A 60 -2.77 14.45 -6.55
N LEU A 61 -1.80 13.53 -6.51
CA LEU A 61 -0.37 13.88 -6.41
C LEU A 61 0.19 14.57 -7.67
N VAL A 62 -0.58 14.66 -8.77
CA VAL A 62 -0.18 15.43 -9.95
C VAL A 62 -0.08 16.92 -9.62
N TRP A 63 -1.00 17.41 -8.81
CA TRP A 63 -1.07 18.81 -8.41
C TRP A 63 -0.58 18.95 -6.97
N PRO A 64 0.45 19.78 -6.74
CA PRO A 64 1.01 19.97 -5.39
C PRO A 64 -0.01 20.46 -4.36
N GLU A 65 -0.99 21.26 -4.79
CA GLU A 65 -2.08 21.78 -3.94
C GLU A 65 -3.04 20.69 -3.43
N HIS A 66 -3.05 19.52 -4.08
CA HIS A 66 -3.90 18.39 -3.69
C HIS A 66 -3.14 17.29 -2.93
N PHE A 67 -1.94 17.59 -2.44
CA PHE A 67 -1.11 16.61 -1.71
C PHE A 67 -1.83 15.95 -0.54
N LEU A 68 -2.52 16.73 0.31
CA LEU A 68 -3.28 16.21 1.44
C LEU A 68 -4.43 15.29 1.02
N HIS A 69 -5.10 15.61 -0.09
CA HIS A 69 -6.16 14.75 -0.64
C HIS A 69 -5.59 13.44 -1.16
N GLY A 70 -4.45 13.48 -1.84
CA GLY A 70 -3.72 12.29 -2.29
C GLY A 70 -3.31 11.40 -1.12
N MET A 71 -2.74 11.98 -0.07
CA MET A 71 -2.38 11.27 1.15
C MET A 71 -3.62 10.64 1.81
N GLY A 72 -4.76 11.34 1.85
CA GLY A 72 -6.02 10.81 2.35
C GLY A 72 -6.53 9.62 1.54
N ALA A 73 -6.42 9.67 0.21
CA ALA A 73 -6.80 8.57 -0.67
C ALA A 73 -5.89 7.34 -0.47
N PHE A 74 -4.59 7.51 -0.30
CA PHE A 74 -3.68 6.41 0.06
C PHE A 74 -3.94 5.87 1.46
N ALA A 75 -4.27 6.73 2.44
CA ALA A 75 -4.70 6.28 3.76
C ALA A 75 -5.94 5.38 3.68
N ALA A 76 -6.93 5.74 2.86
CA ALA A 76 -8.09 4.91 2.60
C ALA A 76 -7.72 3.57 1.94
N ALA A 77 -6.76 3.57 0.99
CA ALA A 77 -6.24 2.35 0.40
C ALA A 77 -5.61 1.42 1.45
N HIS A 78 -4.78 1.95 2.35
CA HIS A 78 -4.18 1.17 3.44
C HIS A 78 -5.22 0.60 4.40
N LEU A 79 -6.28 1.33 4.70
CA LEU A 79 -7.40 0.81 5.49
C LEU A 79 -8.09 -0.36 4.77
N LEU A 80 -8.39 -0.23 3.49
CA LEU A 80 -9.04 -1.28 2.71
C LEU A 80 -8.16 -2.54 2.60
N TYR A 81 -6.86 -2.40 2.37
CA TYR A 81 -5.92 -3.53 2.42
C TYR A 81 -5.85 -4.15 3.82
N SER A 82 -5.87 -3.33 4.87
CA SER A 82 -5.89 -3.82 6.26
C SER A 82 -7.16 -4.64 6.55
N PHE A 83 -8.32 -4.18 6.10
CA PHE A 83 -9.58 -4.95 6.19
C PHE A 83 -9.51 -6.26 5.41
N THR A 84 -8.90 -6.26 4.23
CA THR A 84 -8.66 -7.48 3.45
C THR A 84 -7.84 -8.49 4.26
N PHE A 85 -6.76 -8.08 4.91
CA PHE A 85 -5.88 -8.96 5.69
C PHE A 85 -6.51 -9.49 6.99
N ILE A 86 -7.57 -8.86 7.48
CA ILE A 86 -8.37 -9.35 8.61
C ILE A 86 -9.43 -10.36 8.14
N SER A 87 -9.76 -10.40 6.86
CA SER A 87 -10.83 -11.23 6.32
C SER A 87 -10.62 -12.73 6.61
N SER A 88 -11.70 -13.50 6.51
CA SER A 88 -11.69 -14.94 6.78
C SER A 88 -10.75 -15.75 5.86
N ASN A 89 -10.34 -15.19 4.72
CA ASN A 89 -9.41 -15.82 3.80
C ASN A 89 -8.00 -15.93 4.39
N TYR A 90 -7.65 -15.01 5.29
CA TYR A 90 -6.36 -14.95 5.97
C TYR A 90 -6.39 -15.53 7.40
N SER A 91 -7.58 -15.86 7.93
CA SER A 91 -7.73 -16.29 9.34
C SER A 91 -7.23 -17.71 9.63
N ALA A 92 -7.21 -18.58 8.65
CA ALA A 92 -6.81 -19.99 8.81
C ALA A 92 -5.35 -20.18 9.29
N TYR A 93 -4.49 -19.18 9.07
CA TYR A 93 -3.07 -19.21 9.41
C TYR A 93 -2.72 -18.48 10.71
N SER A 94 -3.69 -17.87 11.38
CA SER A 94 -3.46 -16.96 12.51
C SER A 94 -3.14 -17.63 13.87
N ALA A 95 -3.05 -18.96 13.95
CA ALA A 95 -3.16 -19.68 15.22
C ALA A 95 -1.89 -19.81 16.07
N SER A 96 -0.73 -19.25 15.71
CA SER A 96 0.47 -19.33 16.58
C SER A 96 1.25 -18.04 16.60
N SER A 97 1.14 -17.31 17.71
CA SER A 97 1.97 -16.14 18.01
C SER A 97 3.36 -16.59 18.46
N SER A 98 4.26 -16.84 17.52
CA SER A 98 5.68 -17.06 17.82
C SER A 98 6.31 -15.76 18.36
N VAL A 99 7.27 -15.91 19.29
CA VAL A 99 8.07 -14.78 19.83
C VAL A 99 8.70 -13.97 18.69
N CYS A 100 9.12 -14.62 17.60
CA CYS A 100 9.67 -13.98 16.41
C CYS A 100 8.72 -12.93 15.79
N PHE A 101 7.40 -13.21 15.74
CA PHE A 101 6.43 -12.23 15.20
C PHE A 101 6.28 -11.00 16.10
N ARG A 102 6.41 -11.15 17.42
CA ARG A 102 6.39 -10.01 18.36
C ARG A 102 7.57 -9.07 18.11
N PHE A 103 8.76 -9.62 17.88
CA PHE A 103 9.93 -8.82 17.51
C PHE A 103 9.74 -8.13 16.16
N LEU A 104 9.12 -8.80 15.19
CA LEU A 104 8.88 -8.21 13.88
C LEU A 104 7.89 -7.04 13.95
N TYR A 105 6.83 -7.12 14.76
CA TYR A 105 5.94 -5.99 15.03
C TYR A 105 6.70 -4.83 15.69
N LEU A 106 7.52 -5.14 16.70
CA LEU A 106 8.30 -4.10 17.39
C LEU A 106 9.22 -3.36 16.40
N ILE A 107 9.95 -4.12 15.56
CA ILE A 107 10.83 -3.54 14.52
C ILE A 107 10.03 -2.65 13.58
N LEU A 108 8.87 -3.10 13.12
CA LEU A 108 8.02 -2.35 12.21
C LEU A 108 7.58 -1.00 12.80
N PHE A 109 7.11 -1.00 14.06
CA PHE A 109 6.71 0.22 14.75
C PHE A 109 7.90 1.12 15.09
N MET A 110 9.07 0.55 15.40
CA MET A 110 10.30 1.32 15.61
C MET A 110 10.77 2.00 14.32
N ILE A 111 10.67 1.33 13.18
CA ILE A 111 11.01 1.92 11.87
C ILE A 111 10.04 3.07 11.56
N GLY A 112 8.73 2.87 11.71
CA GLY A 112 7.73 3.92 11.47
C GLY A 112 7.89 5.12 12.42
N GLY A 113 8.03 4.87 13.71
CA GLY A 113 8.24 5.91 14.71
C GLY A 113 9.55 6.66 14.52
N GLY A 114 10.66 5.95 14.26
CA GLY A 114 11.96 6.54 13.95
C GLY A 114 11.91 7.39 12.68
N PHE A 115 11.22 6.92 11.64
CA PHE A 115 10.99 7.69 10.43
C PHE A 115 10.21 8.98 10.72
N TYR A 116 9.13 8.90 11.50
CA TYR A 116 8.32 10.08 11.86
C TYR A 116 9.16 11.11 12.64
N ILE A 117 9.95 10.67 13.61
CA ILE A 117 10.86 11.55 14.36
C ILE A 117 11.90 12.20 13.41
N TYR A 118 12.44 11.45 12.47
CA TYR A 118 13.40 11.95 11.49
C TYR A 118 12.79 13.01 10.56
N ILE A 119 11.57 12.79 10.06
CA ILE A 119 10.94 13.71 9.11
C ILE A 119 10.26 14.93 9.79
N PHE A 120 10.02 14.84 11.10
CA PHE A 120 9.29 15.85 11.88
C PHE A 120 9.80 17.28 11.70
N PRO A 121 11.14 17.58 11.79
CA PRO A 121 11.64 18.94 11.59
C PRO A 121 11.35 19.48 10.18
N PHE A 122 11.33 18.63 9.16
CA PHE A 122 11.02 19.03 7.80
C PHE A 122 9.52 19.31 7.62
N LEU A 123 8.65 18.58 8.33
CA LEU A 123 7.22 18.84 8.33
C LEU A 123 6.88 20.20 8.96
N GLN A 124 7.59 20.58 10.02
CA GLN A 124 7.37 21.87 10.69
C GLN A 124 7.73 23.09 9.82
N THR A 125 8.60 22.92 8.84
CA THR A 125 8.99 24.00 7.90
C THR A 125 8.11 24.05 6.66
N ALA A 126 7.22 23.08 6.48
CA ALA A 126 6.32 23.03 5.32
C ALA A 126 5.15 24.04 5.49
N PRO A 127 4.61 24.59 4.40
CA PRO A 127 3.33 25.26 4.43
C PRO A 127 2.26 24.28 4.94
N ASP A 128 1.28 24.75 5.70
CA ASP A 128 0.23 23.93 6.32
C ASP A 128 0.74 22.89 7.36
N SER A 129 1.87 23.17 8.03
CA SER A 129 2.47 22.28 9.03
C SER A 129 1.51 21.84 10.13
N GLU A 130 0.55 22.68 10.52
CA GLU A 130 -0.47 22.39 11.52
C GLU A 130 -1.33 21.17 11.15
N LEU A 131 -1.62 20.98 9.86
CA LEU A 131 -2.36 19.83 9.33
C LEU A 131 -1.44 18.68 8.93
N LEU A 132 -0.28 19.00 8.34
CA LEU A 132 0.66 17.99 7.84
C LEU A 132 1.27 17.14 8.94
N VAL A 133 1.68 17.75 10.05
CA VAL A 133 2.32 17.04 11.16
C VAL A 133 1.42 15.93 11.70
N PRO A 134 0.17 16.18 12.16
CA PRO A 134 -0.69 15.12 12.63
C PRO A 134 -1.12 14.14 11.51
N ALA A 135 -1.34 14.64 10.29
CA ALA A 135 -1.76 13.80 9.17
C ALA A 135 -0.70 12.76 8.79
N VAL A 136 0.57 13.16 8.70
CA VAL A 136 1.69 12.23 8.45
C VAL A 136 1.87 11.26 9.61
N GLY A 137 1.68 11.71 10.87
CA GLY A 137 1.70 10.83 12.03
C GLY A 137 0.65 9.73 11.97
N ILE A 138 -0.61 10.08 11.67
CA ILE A 138 -1.70 9.12 11.47
C ILE A 138 -1.39 8.18 10.30
N TYR A 139 -0.87 8.71 9.20
CA TYR A 139 -0.52 7.95 8.02
C TYR A 139 0.54 6.88 8.30
N VAL A 140 1.61 7.23 9.03
CA VAL A 140 2.66 6.28 9.46
C VAL A 140 2.08 5.16 10.33
N VAL A 141 1.16 5.48 11.23
CA VAL A 141 0.47 4.47 12.05
C VAL A 141 -0.38 3.54 11.19
N LEU A 142 -1.11 4.06 10.20
CA LEU A 142 -1.92 3.23 9.29
C LEU A 142 -1.07 2.26 8.46
N ILE A 143 0.06 2.72 7.91
CA ILE A 143 1.01 1.85 7.19
C ILE A 143 1.57 0.77 8.12
N ALA A 144 1.94 1.13 9.35
CA ALA A 144 2.46 0.18 10.32
C ALA A 144 1.40 -0.88 10.69
N ILE A 145 0.13 -0.50 10.85
CA ILE A 145 -0.98 -1.42 11.09
C ILE A 145 -1.14 -2.36 9.89
N MET A 146 -1.15 -1.84 8.67
CA MET A 146 -1.25 -2.66 7.46
C MET A 146 -0.10 -3.69 7.38
N GLY A 147 1.13 -3.27 7.62
CA GLY A 147 2.30 -4.15 7.68
C GLY A 147 2.19 -5.22 8.78
N ALA A 148 1.71 -4.83 9.97
CA ALA A 148 1.48 -5.77 11.08
C ALA A 148 0.44 -6.83 10.73
N LEU A 149 -0.65 -6.45 10.07
CA LEU A 149 -1.69 -7.39 9.61
C LEU A 149 -1.17 -8.29 8.48
N ALA A 150 -0.31 -7.77 7.59
CA ALA A 150 0.36 -8.58 6.57
C ALA A 150 1.30 -9.63 7.19
N ILE A 151 2.06 -9.26 8.23
CA ILE A 151 2.88 -10.21 9.00
C ILE A 151 2.00 -11.31 9.62
N ARG A 152 0.86 -10.94 10.19
CA ARG A 152 -0.10 -11.87 10.79
C ARG A 152 -0.68 -12.84 9.76
N SER A 153 -0.91 -12.40 8.53
CA SER A 153 -1.52 -13.20 7.47
C SER A 153 -0.67 -14.40 7.04
N ARG A 154 0.65 -14.36 7.28
CA ARG A 154 1.65 -15.37 6.87
C ARG A 154 1.70 -15.69 5.37
N HIS A 155 1.04 -14.90 4.55
CA HIS A 155 1.17 -14.96 3.10
C HIS A 155 2.37 -14.13 2.64
N THR A 156 3.39 -14.79 2.12
CA THR A 156 4.65 -14.14 1.71
C THR A 156 4.45 -13.05 0.66
N ALA A 157 3.57 -13.26 -0.31
CA ALA A 157 3.27 -12.25 -1.32
C ALA A 157 2.63 -10.99 -0.70
N THR A 158 1.64 -11.18 0.19
CA THR A 158 0.98 -10.09 0.91
C THR A 158 1.97 -9.32 1.80
N LEU A 159 2.84 -10.04 2.50
CA LEU A 159 3.88 -9.45 3.35
C LEU A 159 4.87 -8.62 2.52
N LEU A 160 5.43 -9.21 1.46
CA LEU A 160 6.36 -8.50 0.58
C LEU A 160 5.70 -7.30 -0.09
N GLY A 161 4.45 -7.42 -0.51
CA GLY A 161 3.67 -6.32 -1.07
C GLY A 161 3.50 -5.17 -0.08
N SER A 162 3.11 -5.47 1.16
CA SER A 162 2.93 -4.46 2.21
C SER A 162 4.24 -3.76 2.59
N LEU A 163 5.34 -4.51 2.69
CA LEU A 163 6.67 -3.92 2.94
C LEU A 163 7.15 -3.06 1.78
N SER A 164 6.92 -3.50 0.53
CA SER A 164 7.25 -2.69 -0.65
C SER A 164 6.44 -1.41 -0.71
N PHE A 165 5.16 -1.45 -0.31
CA PHE A 165 4.31 -0.27 -0.22
C PHE A 165 4.86 0.72 0.82
N MET A 166 5.21 0.21 2.01
CA MET A 166 5.81 1.02 3.06
C MET A 166 7.12 1.70 2.59
N VAL A 167 8.00 0.96 1.91
CA VAL A 167 9.25 1.53 1.35
C VAL A 167 8.94 2.61 0.32
N SER A 168 7.94 2.40 -0.55
CA SER A 168 7.51 3.39 -1.52
C SER A 168 7.05 4.69 -0.87
N ASP A 169 6.16 4.59 0.12
CA ASP A 169 5.58 5.77 0.77
C ASP A 169 6.59 6.54 1.59
N LEU A 170 7.46 5.84 2.33
CA LEU A 170 8.56 6.48 3.07
C LEU A 170 9.53 7.19 2.12
N SER A 171 9.86 6.55 0.98
CA SER A 171 10.74 7.15 -0.03
C SER A 171 10.09 8.37 -0.70
N LEU A 172 8.78 8.31 -0.96
CA LEU A 172 8.01 9.42 -1.50
C LEU A 172 7.99 10.61 -0.54
N ALA A 173 7.74 10.36 0.75
CA ALA A 173 7.74 11.40 1.77
C ALA A 173 9.12 12.08 1.91
N LEU A 174 10.22 11.32 1.88
CA LEU A 174 11.58 11.89 1.90
C LEU A 174 11.83 12.84 0.74
N GLN A 175 11.31 12.52 -0.45
CA GLN A 175 11.46 13.35 -1.63
C GLN A 175 10.58 14.60 -1.60
N ILE A 176 9.32 14.46 -1.19
CA ILE A 176 8.36 15.59 -1.13
C ILE A 176 8.80 16.63 -0.12
N PHE A 177 9.19 16.18 1.08
CA PHE A 177 9.64 17.07 2.16
C PHE A 177 11.12 17.45 2.05
N LYS A 178 11.80 17.03 0.97
CA LYS A 178 13.23 17.31 0.73
C LYS A 178 14.13 16.94 1.91
N ALA A 179 13.76 15.89 2.62
CA ALA A 179 14.51 15.40 3.77
C ALA A 179 15.84 14.67 3.40
N THR A 180 16.01 14.37 2.11
CA THR A 180 17.25 13.81 1.55
C THR A 180 17.68 14.62 0.32
N PRO A 181 18.97 14.61 -0.03
CA PRO A 181 19.45 15.16 -1.30
C PRO A 181 18.70 14.51 -2.49
N PRO A 182 18.55 15.22 -3.61
CA PRO A 182 17.89 14.67 -4.79
C PRO A 182 18.60 13.39 -5.24
N MET A 183 17.88 12.26 -5.21
CA MET A 183 18.41 10.98 -5.70
C MET A 183 18.09 10.83 -7.18
N GLU A 184 19.11 10.52 -7.99
CA GLU A 184 18.97 10.36 -9.45
C GLU A 184 17.90 9.33 -9.82
N TYR A 185 17.79 8.25 -9.05
CA TYR A 185 16.81 7.17 -9.27
C TYR A 185 15.65 7.15 -8.26
N GLY A 186 15.49 8.20 -7.45
CA GLY A 186 14.49 8.24 -6.38
C GLY A 186 13.06 8.04 -6.88
N ASN A 187 12.69 8.67 -7.99
CA ASN A 187 11.38 8.48 -8.62
C ASN A 187 11.20 7.05 -9.16
N ALA A 188 12.23 6.45 -9.74
CA ALA A 188 12.17 5.08 -10.22
C ALA A 188 12.00 4.08 -9.05
N LEU A 189 12.68 4.30 -7.93
CA LEU A 189 12.54 3.50 -6.73
C LEU A 189 11.09 3.52 -6.21
N VAL A 190 10.50 4.71 -6.05
CA VAL A 190 9.10 4.85 -5.62
C VAL A 190 8.15 4.12 -6.57
N MET A 191 8.33 4.29 -7.88
CA MET A 191 7.47 3.66 -8.88
C MET A 191 7.57 2.13 -8.85
N VAL A 192 8.79 1.58 -8.88
CA VAL A 192 9.01 0.13 -8.90
C VAL A 192 8.48 -0.51 -7.63
N THR A 193 8.77 0.07 -6.45
CA THR A 193 8.29 -0.46 -5.18
C THR A 193 6.77 -0.37 -5.06
N TYR A 194 6.16 0.73 -5.52
CA TYR A 194 4.73 0.95 -5.48
C TYR A 194 3.95 -0.05 -6.37
N TYR A 195 4.32 -0.18 -7.64
CA TYR A 195 3.62 -1.11 -8.54
C TYR A 195 3.87 -2.57 -8.16
N SER A 196 5.08 -2.90 -7.71
CA SER A 196 5.37 -4.22 -7.17
C SER A 196 4.52 -4.52 -5.95
N ALA A 197 4.32 -3.54 -5.07
CA ALA A 197 3.49 -3.68 -3.88
C ALA A 197 2.05 -4.02 -4.24
N GLN A 198 1.44 -3.24 -5.13
CA GLN A 198 0.05 -3.46 -5.56
C GLN A 198 -0.14 -4.81 -6.23
N LEU A 199 0.78 -5.20 -7.11
CA LEU A 199 0.75 -6.51 -7.76
C LEU A 199 0.86 -7.65 -6.75
N LEU A 200 1.81 -7.55 -5.81
CA LEU A 200 2.03 -8.58 -4.79
C LEU A 200 0.86 -8.71 -3.81
N ILE A 201 0.21 -7.60 -3.44
CA ILE A 201 -1.00 -7.63 -2.61
C ILE A 201 -2.14 -8.32 -3.35
N ALA A 202 -2.36 -7.98 -4.62
CA ALA A 202 -3.41 -8.58 -5.44
C ALA A 202 -3.18 -10.08 -5.67
N VAL A 203 -1.95 -10.49 -6.02
CA VAL A 203 -1.58 -11.92 -6.17
C VAL A 203 -1.69 -12.65 -4.84
N GLY A 204 -1.31 -12.00 -3.73
CA GLY A 204 -1.43 -12.55 -2.39
C GLY A 204 -2.87 -12.86 -2.02
N ASP A 205 -3.81 -11.98 -2.36
CA ASP A 205 -5.23 -12.17 -2.10
C ASP A 205 -5.82 -13.31 -2.94
N ILE A 206 -5.51 -13.38 -4.24
CA ILE A 206 -5.92 -14.49 -5.10
C ILE A 206 -5.48 -15.83 -4.51
N LYS A 207 -4.21 -15.96 -4.12
CA LYS A 207 -3.69 -17.19 -3.50
C LYS A 207 -4.33 -17.50 -2.16
N ALA A 208 -4.69 -16.51 -1.36
CA ALA A 208 -5.38 -16.71 -0.09
C ALA A 208 -6.80 -17.28 -0.30
N VAL A 209 -7.50 -16.80 -1.34
CA VAL A 209 -8.83 -17.31 -1.72
C VAL A 209 -8.72 -18.74 -2.24
N GLU A 210 -7.81 -19.04 -3.16
CA GLU A 210 -7.58 -20.37 -3.71
C GLU A 210 -7.27 -21.43 -2.62
N ASN A 211 -6.34 -21.13 -1.73
CA ASN A 211 -5.96 -22.00 -0.63
C ASN A 211 -7.14 -22.34 0.31
N LYS A 212 -8.02 -21.37 0.55
CA LYS A 212 -9.23 -21.60 1.36
C LYS A 212 -10.23 -22.50 0.65
N ASP A 213 -10.42 -22.33 -0.64
CA ASP A 213 -11.35 -23.13 -1.43
C ASP A 213 -10.88 -24.60 -1.49
N ASP A 214 -9.58 -24.85 -1.68
CA ASP A 214 -9.02 -26.19 -1.69
C ASP A 214 -9.13 -26.87 -0.32
N PHE A 215 -8.87 -26.15 0.77
CA PHE A 215 -9.06 -26.65 2.12
C PHE A 215 -10.53 -26.97 2.42
N SER A 216 -11.45 -26.18 1.91
CA SER A 216 -12.89 -26.42 2.07
C SER A 216 -13.39 -27.62 1.28
N LYS A 217 -12.81 -27.92 0.12
CA LYS A 217 -13.09 -29.14 -0.68
C LYS A 217 -12.55 -30.38 0.01
N TRP A 218 -11.32 -30.32 0.55
CA TRP A 218 -10.72 -31.45 1.27
C TRP A 218 -11.53 -31.87 2.51
N LYS A 219 -12.11 -30.92 3.24
CA LYS A 219 -12.98 -31.21 4.39
C LYS A 219 -14.31 -31.87 4.02
N ARG A 220 -14.75 -31.79 2.77
CA ARG A 220 -16.01 -32.33 2.28
C ARG A 220 -15.88 -33.69 1.59
N SER A 221 -14.65 -34.08 1.25
CA SER A 221 -14.32 -35.40 0.72
C SER A 221 -14.02 -36.38 1.88
#